data_8fdea48045b5af1dcb1769666d7d335e
#
_entry.id   8fdea48045b5af1dcb1769666d7d335e
#
_cell.length_a   1.000
_cell.length_b   1.000
_cell.length_c   1.000
_cell.angle_alpha   90.00
_cell.angle_beta   90.00
_cell.angle_gamma   90.00
#
_symmetry.space_group_name_H-M   'P 1'
#
loop_
_entity.id
_entity.type
_entity.pdbx_description
1 polymer ?
#
loop_
_entity_poly.entity_id
_entity_poly.type
_entity_poly.pdbx_seq_one_letter_code
_entity_poly.pdbx_strand_id
1 'polypeptide(L)'
;METIEEFETFVRDRVVALHMGLPQKISARKLSYAIGQSAGYINKIETGQSLPSLSGLYYICKYFVITPKEFFDDGQRAPEKLRHLMDELVQLSDAQLEAVTAVVENMRKP
;
A
#
# COMPACT_ATOMS: atom_id res chain seq x y z
N MET A 1 -13.04 2.51 8.82
CA MET A 1 -12.74 3.92 9.16
C MET A 1 -14.05 4.69 9.26
N GLU A 2 -14.42 5.03 10.47
CA GLU A 2 -15.72 5.66 10.74
C GLU A 2 -15.67 7.18 10.81
N THR A 3 -14.47 7.76 10.99
CA THR A 3 -14.31 9.21 11.09
C THR A 3 -13.32 9.71 10.04
N ILE A 4 -13.43 11.00 9.74
CA ILE A 4 -12.49 11.66 8.84
C ILE A 4 -11.08 11.65 9.43
N GLU A 5 -10.95 11.79 10.73
CA GLU A 5 -9.66 11.77 11.42
C GLU A 5 -8.96 10.42 11.28
N GLU A 6 -9.70 9.33 11.34
CA GLU A 6 -9.17 7.99 11.11
C GLU A 6 -8.68 7.84 9.67
N PHE A 7 -9.45 8.37 8.72
CA PHE A 7 -9.06 8.34 7.31
C PHE A 7 -7.79 9.15 7.07
N GLU A 8 -7.72 10.35 7.62
CA GLU A 8 -6.54 11.22 7.46
C GLU A 8 -5.30 10.56 8.08
N THR A 9 -5.43 9.98 9.26
CA THR A 9 -4.35 9.24 9.92
C THR A 9 -3.89 8.05 9.07
N PHE A 10 -4.83 7.31 8.49
CA PHE A 10 -4.51 6.20 7.61
C PHE A 10 -3.67 6.65 6.41
N VAL A 11 -4.08 7.71 5.73
CA VAL A 11 -3.38 8.24 4.57
C VAL A 11 -1.95 8.68 4.96
N ARG A 12 -1.84 9.41 6.04
CA ARG A 12 -0.53 9.86 6.56
C ARG A 12 0.38 8.67 6.86
N ASP A 13 -0.12 7.72 7.64
CA ASP A 13 0.67 6.57 8.06
C ASP A 13 1.10 5.72 6.86
N ARG A 14 0.23 5.64 5.84
CA ARG A 14 0.55 4.91 4.62
C ARG A 14 1.68 5.58 3.84
N VAL A 15 1.63 6.91 3.71
CA VAL A 15 2.71 7.65 3.05
C VAL A 15 4.03 7.50 3.81
N VAL A 16 3.98 7.61 5.14
CA VAL A 16 5.17 7.41 5.99
C VAL A 16 5.72 5.99 5.79
N ALA A 17 4.86 4.98 5.81
CA ALA A 17 5.30 3.59 5.64
C ALA A 17 5.95 3.35 4.27
N LEU A 18 5.37 3.88 3.20
CA LEU A 18 5.95 3.77 1.86
C LEU A 18 7.31 4.46 1.78
N HIS A 19 7.41 5.66 2.33
CA HIS A 19 8.65 6.43 2.35
C HIS A 19 9.75 5.69 3.13
N MET A 20 9.41 5.22 4.34
CA MET A 20 10.35 4.49 5.20
C MET A 20 10.76 3.13 4.64
N GLY A 21 9.91 2.54 3.79
CA GLY A 21 10.16 1.24 3.19
C GLY A 21 11.09 1.26 1.97
N LEU A 22 11.52 2.44 1.52
CA LEU A 22 12.43 2.52 0.38
C LEU A 22 13.79 1.88 0.71
N PRO A 23 14.38 1.13 -0.25
CA PRO A 23 15.69 0.50 -0.04
C PRO A 23 16.80 1.52 0.23
N GLN A 24 16.70 2.69 -0.40
CA GLN A 24 17.61 3.82 -0.13
C GLN A 24 16.82 4.93 0.52
N LYS A 25 17.33 5.41 1.65
CA LYS A 25 16.68 6.52 2.35
C LYS A 25 16.84 7.81 1.57
N ILE A 26 15.72 8.46 1.30
CA ILE A 26 15.69 9.79 0.72
C ILE A 26 14.90 10.71 1.64
N SER A 27 15.20 11.99 1.61
CA SER A 27 14.47 12.98 2.40
C SER A 27 13.04 13.16 1.87
N ALA A 28 12.16 13.65 2.71
CA ALA A 28 10.81 14.03 2.29
C ALA A 28 10.86 15.07 1.16
N ARG A 29 11.80 15.99 1.23
CA ARG A 29 12.01 17.01 0.18
C ARG A 29 12.36 16.35 -1.16
N LYS A 30 13.30 15.43 -1.15
CA LYS A 30 13.71 14.72 -2.37
C LYS A 30 12.57 13.89 -2.95
N LEU A 31 11.81 13.20 -2.09
CA LEU A 31 10.63 12.46 -2.51
C LEU A 31 9.59 13.40 -3.13
N SER A 32 9.37 14.57 -2.52
CA SER A 32 8.45 15.58 -3.07
C SER A 32 8.81 15.96 -4.49
N TYR A 33 10.08 16.25 -4.75
CA TYR A 33 10.54 16.56 -6.10
C TYR A 33 10.40 15.40 -7.05
N ALA A 34 10.70 14.17 -6.57
CA ALA A 34 10.61 12.97 -7.40
C ALA A 34 9.19 12.70 -7.91
N ILE A 35 8.18 13.12 -7.17
CA ILE A 35 6.78 12.99 -7.59
C ILE A 35 6.23 14.27 -8.22
N GLY A 36 7.11 15.22 -8.57
CA GLY A 36 6.73 16.44 -9.28
C GLY A 36 6.04 17.49 -8.42
N GLN A 37 6.23 17.44 -7.11
CA GLN A 37 5.59 18.37 -6.17
C GLN A 37 6.59 19.36 -5.59
N SER A 38 6.08 20.35 -4.85
CA SER A 38 6.92 21.34 -4.17
C SER A 38 7.69 20.72 -3.01
N ALA A 39 8.76 21.38 -2.57
CA ALA A 39 9.72 20.87 -1.58
C ALA A 39 9.08 20.34 -0.29
N GLY A 40 8.04 21.01 0.21
CA GLY A 40 7.42 20.67 1.48
C GLY A 40 6.24 19.69 1.39
N TYR A 41 5.92 19.21 0.20
CA TYR A 41 4.68 18.45 -0.04
C TYR A 41 4.58 17.20 0.84
N ILE A 42 5.57 16.33 0.77
CA ILE A 42 5.57 15.08 1.55
C ILE A 42 5.66 15.36 3.05
N ASN A 43 6.50 16.30 3.47
CA ASN A 43 6.61 16.64 4.89
C ASN A 43 5.28 17.11 5.48
N LYS A 44 4.52 17.91 4.75
CA LYS A 44 3.20 18.37 5.22
C LYS A 44 2.22 17.21 5.37
N ILE A 45 2.29 16.22 4.49
CA ILE A 45 1.45 15.02 4.62
C ILE A 45 1.90 14.19 5.83
N GLU A 46 3.20 13.94 5.95
CA GLU A 46 3.76 13.09 7.01
C GLU A 46 3.57 13.69 8.40
N THR A 47 3.53 15.01 8.51
CA THR A 47 3.30 15.69 9.78
C THR A 47 1.82 15.98 10.06
N GLY A 48 0.93 15.56 9.18
CA GLY A 48 -0.51 15.72 9.38
C GLY A 48 -1.05 17.11 9.04
N GLN A 49 -0.25 17.96 8.38
CA GLN A 49 -0.68 19.32 8.02
C GLN A 49 -1.58 19.36 6.80
N SER A 50 -1.45 18.40 5.89
CA SER A 50 -2.28 18.34 4.68
C SER A 50 -2.45 16.91 4.21
N LEU A 51 -3.45 16.70 3.37
CA LEU A 51 -3.68 15.46 2.65
C LEU A 51 -3.18 15.62 1.21
N PRO A 52 -2.79 14.53 0.55
CA PRO A 52 -2.51 14.62 -0.88
C PRO A 52 -3.77 14.95 -1.67
N SER A 53 -3.62 15.72 -2.73
CA SER A 53 -4.67 15.87 -3.73
C SER A 53 -4.84 14.54 -4.48
N LEU A 54 -5.92 14.39 -5.23
CA LEU A 54 -6.10 13.18 -6.05
C LEU A 54 -4.95 12.99 -7.04
N SER A 55 -4.50 14.06 -7.67
CA SER A 55 -3.35 13.99 -8.58
C SER A 55 -2.06 13.66 -7.83
N GLY A 56 -1.87 14.24 -6.66
CA GLY A 56 -0.72 13.92 -5.80
C GLY A 56 -0.69 12.46 -5.40
N LEU A 57 -1.85 11.92 -5.03
CA LEU A 57 -1.99 10.50 -4.72
C LEU A 57 -1.63 9.62 -5.92
N TYR A 58 -2.06 10.01 -7.12
CA TYR A 58 -1.70 9.31 -8.35
C TYR A 58 -0.18 9.23 -8.50
N TYR A 59 0.52 10.36 -8.33
CA TYR A 59 1.98 10.40 -8.48
C TYR A 59 2.71 9.64 -7.38
N ILE A 60 2.18 9.63 -6.16
CA ILE A 60 2.71 8.80 -5.07
C ILE A 60 2.59 7.33 -5.46
N CYS A 61 1.43 6.89 -5.87
CA CYS A 61 1.21 5.50 -6.29
C CYS A 61 2.12 5.12 -7.46
N LYS A 62 2.27 6.01 -8.43
CA LYS A 62 3.13 5.77 -9.59
C LYS A 62 4.60 5.60 -9.18
N TYR A 63 5.08 6.46 -8.29
CA TYR A 63 6.46 6.39 -7.81
C TYR A 63 6.75 5.07 -7.10
N PHE A 64 5.83 4.63 -6.24
CA PHE A 64 6.00 3.40 -5.47
C PHE A 64 5.54 2.15 -6.23
N VAL A 65 5.08 2.31 -7.47
CA VAL A 65 4.63 1.21 -8.34
C VAL A 65 3.53 0.38 -7.67
N ILE A 66 2.57 1.07 -7.10
CA ILE A 66 1.38 0.45 -6.50
C ILE A 66 0.12 1.06 -7.12
N THR A 67 -0.97 0.33 -7.02
CA THR A 67 -2.29 0.85 -7.43
C THR A 67 -2.92 1.65 -6.30
N PRO A 68 -3.89 2.52 -6.58
CA PRO A 68 -4.67 3.16 -5.52
C PRO A 68 -5.33 2.15 -4.58
N LYS A 69 -5.78 1.01 -5.11
CA LYS A 69 -6.34 -0.06 -4.28
C LYS A 69 -5.31 -0.58 -3.28
N GLU A 70 -4.10 -0.82 -3.73
CA GLU A 70 -3.00 -1.27 -2.87
C GLU A 70 -2.62 -0.20 -1.85
N PHE A 71 -2.68 1.08 -2.24
CA PHE A 71 -2.43 2.17 -1.31
C PHE A 71 -3.39 2.12 -0.12
N PHE A 72 -4.69 1.87 -0.38
CA PHE A 72 -5.72 1.85 0.65
C PHE A 72 -5.91 0.49 1.32
N ASP A 73 -5.12 -0.50 0.96
CA ASP A 73 -5.13 -1.79 1.65
C ASP A 73 -4.41 -1.63 3.00
N ASP A 74 -5.16 -1.78 4.08
CA ASP A 74 -4.64 -1.59 5.43
C ASP A 74 -3.83 -2.78 5.94
N GLY A 75 -3.77 -3.86 5.20
CA GLY A 75 -3.04 -5.06 5.58
C GLY A 75 -3.67 -5.84 6.74
N GLN A 76 -4.71 -5.32 7.35
CA GLN A 76 -5.38 -6.02 8.45
C GLN A 76 -6.17 -7.23 7.97
N ARG A 77 -6.61 -7.19 6.71
CA ARG A 77 -7.32 -8.30 6.07
C ARG A 77 -6.36 -9.36 5.53
N ALA A 78 -5.06 -9.12 5.65
CA ALA A 78 -4.02 -10.05 5.24
C ALA A 78 -3.11 -10.33 6.44
N PRO A 79 -3.57 -11.14 7.42
CA PRO A 79 -2.74 -11.51 8.55
C PRO A 79 -1.47 -12.21 8.06
N GLU A 80 -0.45 -12.22 8.92
CA GLU A 80 0.86 -12.75 8.55
C GLU A 80 0.79 -14.17 7.96
N LYS A 81 -0.08 -15.01 8.49
CA LYS A 81 -0.29 -16.36 7.97
C LYS A 81 -0.76 -16.34 6.52
N LEU A 82 -1.64 -15.40 6.18
CA LEU A 82 -2.14 -15.26 4.81
C LEU A 82 -1.04 -14.77 3.88
N ARG A 83 -0.24 -13.81 4.32
CA ARG A 83 0.91 -13.31 3.53
C ARG A 83 1.91 -14.42 3.26
N HIS A 84 2.22 -15.21 4.28
CA HIS A 84 3.11 -16.36 4.13
C HIS A 84 2.57 -17.34 3.11
N LEU A 85 1.28 -17.64 3.18
CA LEU A 85 0.62 -18.52 2.23
C LEU A 85 0.70 -17.95 0.81
N MET A 86 0.47 -16.65 0.64
CA MET A 86 0.57 -16.00 -0.67
C MET A 86 1.98 -16.10 -1.24
N ASP A 87 3.01 -15.90 -0.40
CA ASP A 87 4.40 -16.04 -0.83
C ASP A 87 4.70 -17.43 -1.34
N GLU A 88 4.14 -18.45 -0.73
CA GLU A 88 4.28 -19.83 -1.18
C GLU A 88 3.50 -20.10 -2.46
N LEU A 89 2.27 -19.58 -2.56
CA LEU A 89 1.42 -19.80 -3.73
C LEU A 89 2.02 -19.24 -5.01
N VAL A 90 2.73 -18.11 -4.96
CA VAL A 90 3.33 -17.51 -6.16
C VAL A 90 4.44 -18.37 -6.76
N GLN A 91 4.93 -19.35 -6.04
CA GLN A 91 5.96 -20.28 -6.51
C GLN A 91 5.37 -21.50 -7.23
N LEU A 92 4.06 -21.64 -7.23
CA LEU A 92 3.38 -22.78 -7.85
C LEU A 92 3.14 -22.55 -9.33
N SER A 93 3.08 -23.64 -10.09
CA SER A 93 2.66 -23.61 -11.50
C SER A 93 1.16 -23.33 -11.61
N ASP A 94 0.70 -22.96 -12.80
CA ASP A 94 -0.72 -22.72 -13.06
C ASP A 94 -1.58 -23.97 -12.71
N ALA A 95 -1.11 -25.15 -13.07
CA ALA A 95 -1.82 -26.40 -12.76
C ALA A 95 -1.91 -26.63 -11.25
N GLN A 96 -0.83 -26.33 -10.52
CA GLN A 96 -0.81 -26.44 -9.06
C GLN A 96 -1.74 -25.40 -8.41
N LEU A 97 -1.77 -24.17 -8.93
CA LEU A 97 -2.68 -23.14 -8.44
C LEU A 97 -4.14 -23.54 -8.66
N GLU A 98 -4.46 -24.14 -9.80
CA GLU A 98 -5.80 -24.66 -10.07
C GLU A 98 -6.20 -25.74 -9.06
N ALA A 99 -5.28 -26.65 -8.74
CA ALA A 99 -5.53 -27.69 -7.74
C ALA A 99 -5.80 -27.09 -6.37
N VAL A 100 -5.01 -26.09 -5.95
CA VAL A 100 -5.23 -25.39 -4.67
C VAL A 100 -6.56 -24.65 -4.69
N THR A 101 -6.90 -24.01 -5.79
CA THR A 101 -8.17 -23.30 -5.95
C THR A 101 -9.35 -24.25 -5.76
N ALA A 102 -9.29 -25.45 -6.34
CA ALA A 102 -10.32 -26.45 -6.19
C ALA A 102 -10.51 -26.87 -4.72
N VAL A 103 -9.40 -27.02 -3.99
CA VAL A 103 -9.46 -27.34 -2.55
C VAL A 103 -10.15 -26.21 -1.78
N VAL A 104 -9.75 -24.96 -2.04
CA VAL A 104 -10.34 -23.79 -1.36
C VAL A 104 -11.84 -23.68 -1.66
N GLU A 105 -12.24 -23.86 -2.90
CA GLU A 105 -13.65 -23.83 -3.29
C GLU A 105 -14.43 -24.90 -2.57
N ASN A 106 -13.88 -26.10 -2.46
CA ASN A 106 -14.52 -27.21 -1.76
C ASN A 106 -14.68 -26.92 -0.26
N MET A 107 -13.69 -26.27 0.34
CA MET A 107 -13.75 -25.90 1.76
C MET A 107 -14.81 -24.82 2.04
N ARG A 108 -15.16 -23.99 1.06
CA ARG A 108 -16.17 -22.95 1.22
C ARG A 108 -17.60 -23.44 1.06
N LYS A 109 -17.79 -24.63 0.54
CA LYS A 109 -19.14 -25.19 0.39
C LYS A 109 -19.71 -25.54 1.76
N PRO A 110 -20.98 -25.19 2.04
CA PRO A 110 -21.62 -25.55 3.29
C PRO A 110 -21.86 -27.05 3.41
#